data_ab73b6d0e0e052b29d20c265ff481e5b
#
_entry.id   ab73b6d0e0e052b29d20c265ff481e5b
#
_cell.length_a   1.000
_cell.length_b   1.000
_cell.length_c   1.000
_cell.angle_alpha   90.00
_cell.angle_beta   90.00
_cell.angle_gamma   90.00
#
_symmetry.space_group_name_H-M   'P 1'
#
loop_
_entity.id
_entity.type
_entity.pdbx_description
1 polymer ?
#
loop_
_entity_poly.entity_id
_entity_poly.type
_entity_poly.pdbx_seq_one_letter_code
_entity_poly.pdbx_strand_id
1 'polypeptide(L)'
;MSIRENLEAIRAEIDAAARETGRTGADITLVGASKMNDAAACQEAIAAGIDALGENRVQEMTAKLAEDAYRGAPLHFIGHLQRNKVKQVVGKIGRAHV
;
A
#
# COMPACT_ATOMS: atom_id res chain seq x y z
N MET A 1 12.64 -9.23 12.18
CA MET A 1 12.96 -8.12 11.27
C MET A 1 11.90 -7.04 11.37
N SER A 2 12.31 -5.79 11.28
CA SER A 2 11.36 -4.68 11.25
C SER A 2 10.72 -4.55 9.86
N ILE A 3 9.66 -3.76 9.78
CA ILE A 3 9.02 -3.46 8.50
C ILE A 3 10.01 -2.78 7.56
N ARG A 4 10.83 -1.86 8.10
CA ARG A 4 11.86 -1.18 7.30
C ARG A 4 12.86 -2.18 6.72
N GLU A 5 13.37 -3.09 7.53
CA GLU A 5 14.34 -4.10 7.08
C GLU A 5 13.74 -5.01 6.02
N ASN A 6 12.49 -5.43 6.21
CA ASN A 6 11.79 -6.25 5.23
C ASN A 6 11.60 -5.52 3.91
N LEU A 7 11.22 -4.24 3.95
CA LEU A 7 11.05 -3.45 2.75
C LEU A 7 12.36 -3.22 2.01
N GLU A 8 13.44 -2.96 2.75
CA GLU A 8 14.76 -2.80 2.14
C GLU A 8 15.20 -4.08 1.42
N ALA A 9 14.96 -5.25 2.02
CA ALA A 9 15.30 -6.53 1.42
C ALA A 9 14.47 -6.77 0.14
N ILE A 10 13.16 -6.50 0.19
CA ILE A 10 12.27 -6.66 -0.96
C ILE A 10 12.67 -5.71 -2.08
N ARG A 11 12.98 -4.45 -1.75
CA ARG A 11 13.43 -3.48 -2.75
C ARG A 11 14.70 -3.91 -3.43
N ALA A 12 15.64 -4.48 -2.69
CA ALA A 12 16.90 -4.99 -3.26
C ALA A 12 16.63 -6.13 -4.25
N GLU A 13 15.71 -7.04 -3.94
CA GLU A 13 15.32 -8.12 -4.83
C GLU A 13 14.63 -7.60 -6.09
N ILE A 14 13.74 -6.63 -5.94
CA ILE A 14 13.04 -6.00 -7.07
C ILE A 14 14.05 -5.30 -7.98
N ASP A 15 14.98 -4.57 -7.41
CA ASP A 15 16.00 -3.85 -8.17
C ASP A 15 16.87 -4.81 -8.97
N ALA A 16 17.32 -5.90 -8.35
CA ALA A 16 18.11 -6.91 -9.02
C ALA A 16 17.34 -7.57 -10.18
N ALA A 17 16.07 -7.94 -9.95
CA ALA A 17 15.24 -8.54 -10.98
C ALA A 17 14.96 -7.56 -12.12
N ALA A 18 14.71 -6.30 -11.81
CA ALA A 18 14.45 -5.28 -12.83
C ALA A 18 15.65 -5.05 -13.72
N ARG A 19 16.85 -5.07 -13.17
CA ARG A 19 18.09 -4.88 -13.93
C ARG A 19 18.34 -5.98 -14.95
N GLU A 20 17.89 -7.20 -14.67
CA GLU A 20 17.99 -8.31 -15.62
C GLU A 20 17.20 -8.06 -16.90
N THR A 21 16.18 -7.22 -16.86
CA THR A 21 15.35 -6.88 -17.99
C THR A 21 15.61 -5.47 -18.53
N GLY A 22 16.70 -4.84 -18.10
CA GLY A 22 17.05 -3.48 -18.52
C GLY A 22 16.23 -2.39 -17.85
N ARG A 23 15.58 -2.72 -16.73
CA ARG A 23 14.78 -1.75 -15.94
C ARG A 23 15.49 -1.47 -14.64
N THR A 24 14.96 -0.53 -13.87
CA THR A 24 15.46 -0.25 -12.52
C THR A 24 14.32 -0.43 -11.52
N GLY A 25 14.66 -0.54 -10.24
CA GLY A 25 13.64 -0.63 -9.20
C GLY A 25 12.73 0.59 -9.15
N ALA A 26 13.19 1.74 -9.62
CA ALA A 26 12.39 2.96 -9.69
C ALA A 26 11.23 2.86 -10.70
N ASP A 27 11.32 1.96 -11.67
CA ASP A 27 10.26 1.74 -12.65
C ASP A 27 9.13 0.89 -12.10
N ILE A 28 9.27 0.37 -10.88
CA ILE A 28 8.31 -0.57 -10.28
C ILE A 28 7.65 0.06 -9.08
N THR A 29 6.31 0.04 -9.07
CA THR A 29 5.51 0.51 -7.94
C THR A 29 5.28 -0.65 -6.98
N LEU A 30 5.72 -0.48 -5.74
CA LEU A 30 5.53 -1.48 -4.70
C LEU A 30 4.30 -1.12 -3.87
N VAL A 31 3.28 -1.97 -3.90
CA VAL A 31 2.06 -1.81 -3.12
C VAL A 31 2.09 -2.82 -1.97
N GLY A 32 2.00 -2.32 -0.74
CA GLY A 32 1.94 -3.18 0.44
C GLY A 32 0.50 -3.45 0.86
N ALA A 33 0.14 -4.72 0.97
CA ALA A 33 -1.15 -5.10 1.53
C ALA A 33 -1.11 -4.85 3.03
N SER A 34 -1.93 -3.93 3.52
CA SER A 34 -1.92 -3.50 4.92
C SER A 34 -3.08 -4.07 5.74
N LYS A 35 -3.81 -5.03 5.18
CA LYS A 35 -4.89 -5.70 5.91
C LYS A 35 -4.37 -6.32 7.21
N MET A 36 -5.16 -6.21 8.28
CA MET A 36 -4.84 -6.74 9.60
C MET A 36 -3.59 -6.13 10.25
N ASN A 37 -3.04 -5.07 9.69
CA ASN A 37 -1.98 -4.29 10.31
C ASN A 37 -2.58 -2.98 10.85
N ASP A 38 -2.00 -2.47 11.93
CA ASP A 38 -2.51 -1.24 12.54
C ASP A 38 -1.96 0.03 11.86
N ALA A 39 -2.41 1.18 12.33
CA ALA A 39 -1.99 2.46 11.78
C ALA A 39 -0.48 2.68 11.95
N ALA A 40 0.09 2.25 13.07
CA ALA A 40 1.53 2.42 13.32
C ALA A 40 2.36 1.62 12.30
N ALA A 41 1.94 0.40 11.98
CA ALA A 41 2.62 -0.41 10.97
C ALA A 41 2.54 0.23 9.58
N CYS A 42 1.38 0.80 9.22
CA CYS A 42 1.22 1.51 7.97
C CYS A 42 2.13 2.72 7.87
N GLN A 43 2.21 3.51 8.95
CA GLN A 43 3.07 4.69 9.00
C GLN A 43 4.55 4.30 8.90
N GLU A 44 4.96 3.21 9.53
CA GLU A 44 6.32 2.71 9.43
C GLU A 44 6.67 2.29 8.00
N ALA A 45 5.75 1.61 7.31
CA ALA A 45 5.95 1.23 5.93
C ALA A 45 6.11 2.44 5.01
N ILE A 46 5.30 3.48 5.22
CA ILE A 46 5.39 4.72 4.44
C ILE A 46 6.73 5.41 4.68
N ALA A 47 7.14 5.50 5.94
CA ALA A 47 8.44 6.10 6.29
C ALA A 47 9.61 5.30 5.71
N ALA A 48 9.44 3.99 5.52
CA ALA A 48 10.45 3.13 4.92
C ALA A 48 10.46 3.16 3.39
N GLY A 49 9.55 3.90 2.76
CA GLY A 49 9.58 4.15 1.31
C GLY A 49 8.69 3.26 0.45
N ILE A 50 7.66 2.67 1.01
CA ILE A 50 6.69 1.94 0.18
C ILE A 50 5.94 2.94 -0.72
N ASP A 51 5.61 2.53 -1.94
CA ASP A 51 4.98 3.43 -2.91
C ASP A 51 3.50 3.65 -2.65
N ALA A 52 2.80 2.61 -2.23
CA ALA A 52 1.37 2.67 -1.96
C ALA A 52 0.99 1.59 -0.97
N LEU A 53 -0.15 1.77 -0.30
CA LEU A 53 -0.74 0.76 0.56
C LEU A 53 -2.03 0.25 -0.07
N GLY A 54 -2.37 -1.01 0.19
CA GLY A 54 -3.56 -1.62 -0.34
C GLY A 54 -4.41 -2.22 0.75
N GLU A 55 -5.71 -1.95 0.72
CA GLU A 55 -6.68 -2.51 1.65
C GLU A 55 -7.72 -3.33 0.90
N ASN A 56 -8.30 -4.30 1.57
CA ASN A 56 -9.34 -5.12 0.97
C ASN A 56 -10.68 -5.08 1.73
N ARG A 57 -10.77 -4.26 2.77
CA ARG A 57 -12.01 -4.06 3.54
C ARG A 57 -12.25 -2.58 3.77
N VAL A 58 -13.43 -2.11 3.38
CA VAL A 58 -13.80 -0.69 3.50
C VAL A 58 -13.80 -0.25 4.97
N GLN A 59 -14.34 -1.07 5.86
CA GLN A 59 -14.40 -0.74 7.29
C GLN A 59 -13.01 -0.53 7.88
N GLU A 60 -12.07 -1.41 7.56
CA GLU A 60 -10.70 -1.30 8.03
C GLU A 60 -10.02 -0.05 7.45
N MET A 61 -10.22 0.19 6.16
CA MET A 61 -9.67 1.36 5.50
C MET A 61 -10.18 2.67 6.11
N THR A 62 -11.48 2.78 6.32
CA THR A 62 -12.07 4.01 6.89
C THR A 62 -11.61 4.26 8.32
N ALA A 63 -11.47 3.21 9.12
CA ALA A 63 -10.95 3.33 10.48
C ALA A 63 -9.51 3.82 10.47
N LYS A 64 -8.67 3.28 9.59
CA LYS A 64 -7.28 3.72 9.46
C LYS A 64 -7.15 5.14 8.92
N LEU A 65 -8.03 5.55 8.01
CA LEU A 65 -8.05 6.93 7.53
C LEU A 65 -8.32 7.91 8.67
N ALA A 66 -9.21 7.56 9.59
CA ALA A 66 -9.50 8.38 10.75
C ALA A 66 -8.28 8.53 11.68
N GLU A 67 -7.37 7.56 11.68
CA GLU A 67 -6.15 7.58 12.48
C GLU A 67 -4.95 8.14 11.70
N ASP A 68 -5.16 8.67 10.51
CA ASP A 68 -4.10 9.16 9.62
C ASP A 68 -3.03 8.10 9.31
N ALA A 69 -3.45 6.84 9.20
CA ALA A 69 -2.53 5.72 8.99
C ALA A 69 -1.74 5.83 7.70
N TYR A 70 -2.33 6.43 6.67
CA TYR A 70 -1.73 6.45 5.33
C TYR A 70 -0.91 7.70 5.04
N ARG A 71 -1.00 8.71 5.88
CA ARG A 71 -0.17 9.93 5.79
C ARG A 71 -0.10 10.56 4.40
N GLY A 72 -1.20 10.52 3.66
CA GLY A 72 -1.25 11.05 2.32
C GLY A 72 -0.60 10.19 1.24
N ALA A 73 -0.08 9.01 1.59
CA ALA A 73 0.47 8.09 0.61
C ALA A 73 -0.64 7.53 -0.29
N PRO A 74 -0.32 7.13 -1.53
CA PRO A 74 -1.30 6.51 -2.39
C PRO A 74 -1.94 5.28 -1.74
N LEU A 75 -3.26 5.21 -1.82
CA LEU A 75 -4.04 4.12 -1.24
C LEU A 75 -4.85 3.44 -2.34
N HIS A 76 -4.70 2.12 -2.44
CA HIS A 76 -5.42 1.32 -3.41
C HIS A 76 -6.37 0.36 -2.70
N PHE A 77 -7.48 0.02 -3.34
CA PHE A 77 -8.36 -1.02 -2.85
C PHE A 77 -8.05 -2.29 -3.65
N ILE A 78 -7.44 -3.27 -3.00
CA ILE A 78 -6.91 -4.46 -3.66
C ILE A 78 -7.82 -5.68 -3.57
N GLY A 79 -8.95 -5.56 -2.85
CA GLY A 79 -9.98 -6.57 -2.84
C GLY A 79 -11.13 -6.19 -3.77
N HIS A 80 -12.17 -7.03 -3.80
CA HIS A 80 -13.38 -6.70 -4.56
C HIS A 80 -14.16 -5.61 -3.84
N LEU A 81 -14.37 -4.48 -4.50
CA LEU A 81 -15.13 -3.37 -3.94
C LEU A 81 -16.62 -3.55 -4.25
N GLN A 82 -17.42 -3.75 -3.21
CA GLN A 82 -18.86 -3.87 -3.35
C GLN A 82 -19.47 -2.53 -3.81
N ARG A 83 -20.40 -2.58 -4.74
CA ARG A 83 -21.01 -1.36 -5.31
C ARG A 83 -21.67 -0.47 -4.26
N ASN A 84 -22.28 -1.05 -3.24
CA ASN A 84 -22.93 -0.29 -2.17
C ASN A 84 -21.94 0.44 -1.26
N LYS A 85 -20.65 0.19 -1.41
CA LYS A 85 -19.60 0.83 -0.61
C LYS A 85 -18.74 1.81 -1.40
N VAL A 86 -18.99 1.97 -2.69
CA VAL A 86 -18.21 2.84 -3.56
C VAL A 86 -18.15 4.28 -3.02
N LYS A 87 -19.27 4.80 -2.55
CA LYS A 87 -19.33 6.17 -2.03
C LYS A 87 -18.39 6.40 -0.84
N GLN A 88 -18.08 5.36 -0.07
CA GLN A 88 -17.21 5.49 1.09
C GLN A 88 -15.74 5.64 0.72
N VAL A 89 -15.36 5.27 -0.51
CA VAL A 89 -13.96 5.28 -0.92
C VAL A 89 -13.64 6.26 -2.04
N VAL A 90 -14.65 6.80 -2.71
CA VAL A 90 -14.44 7.79 -3.79
C VAL A 90 -13.67 9.00 -3.24
N GLY A 91 -12.61 9.37 -3.96
CA GLY A 91 -11.74 10.46 -3.55
C GLY A 91 -10.71 10.07 -2.52
N LYS A 92 -10.73 8.85 -1.99
CA LYS A 92 -9.81 8.37 -0.96
C LYS A 92 -8.81 7.36 -1.46
N ILE A 93 -9.11 6.71 -2.58
CA ILE A 93 -8.25 5.67 -3.15
C ILE A 93 -7.87 6.04 -4.58
N GLY A 94 -6.71 5.50 -5.03
CA GLY A 94 -6.24 5.71 -6.39
C GLY A 94 -6.64 4.63 -7.36
N ARG A 95 -6.86 3.40 -6.88
CA ARG A 95 -7.19 2.27 -7.74
C ARG A 95 -8.02 1.25 -7.00
N ALA A 96 -8.99 0.66 -7.70
CA ALA A 96 -9.84 -0.39 -7.14
C ALA A 96 -10.33 -1.35 -8.23
N HIS A 97 -10.69 -2.55 -7.81
CA HIS A 97 -11.37 -3.54 -8.64
C HIS A 97 -12.82 -3.65 -8.16
N VAL A 98 -13.75 -3.44 -9.06
CA VAL A 98 -15.19 -3.47 -8.75
C VAL A 98 -15.85 -4.71 -9.35
#